data_c16854ef8090c5cfc917535d8b7715c9
#
_entry.id   c16854ef8090c5cfc917535d8b7715c9
#
_cell.length_a   1.000
_cell.length_b   1.000
_cell.length_c   1.000
_cell.angle_alpha   90.00
_cell.angle_beta   90.00
_cell.angle_gamma   90.00
#
_symmetry.space_group_name_H-M   'P 1'
#
loop_
_entity.id
_entity.type
_entity.pdbx_description
1 polymer ?
#
loop_
_entity_poly.entity_id
_entity_poly.type
_entity_poly.pdbx_seq_one_letter_code
_entity_poly.pdbx_strand_id
1 'polypeptide(L)'
;MNWKNFVCSVVCLAGMTCAEAVNYTPENVSASIALKVPGNDAKRYPLTLQQLDNSNFEYQWVAADKLPVVIYQNVEEKDGNQRIVIFMTALDDVYFNFGEQVMTGCHHDDCLFYMPGFWYRRNLRSPQEAPSFHTSDSWLVREDRLSTPLTAIFDEKNRKTYSVIRLDNMASDALTTHKEGEVILSGKTSIGYTGFENLSGIASLSFGFPYKEAPKTYIRKLTLAPSVEAYQLLRKGESLSLTWELHESEIADFSECVQHIWEYSYDTNCPQIVNTPYSPEKMKEVMSNFFVESFVGNTPTHYYSGVELRTATCDQTDVAEVGFVGRTLLNAFNALEYGEQQRRTDLVTNAYKIFDSYLQNGFSETGFFNEVVHYRRNFVESVHSIRRQSEGVYALLHFLNYERLQGRKHPEWEKRIKSMLDMFLRLQNKDGSFPRKFKDDFSIVDKSGGSTPSATLPLVMGYKYFKDKRYLASAKHTVEYLEKELISKSDYFSSTLDANCEDKEASLYASTAAYYLALALSLIHISEPTRL
;
A
#
# COMPACT_ATOMS: atom_id res chain seq x y z
N MET A 1 -6.55 -20.55 -26.98
CA MET A 1 -6.78 -19.18 -26.55
C MET A 1 -5.50 -18.40 -26.84
N ASN A 2 -5.58 -17.37 -27.69
CA ASN A 2 -4.39 -16.78 -28.34
C ASN A 2 -3.77 -15.69 -27.44
N TRP A 3 -2.76 -16.07 -26.68
CA TRP A 3 -1.97 -15.18 -25.80
C TRP A 3 -1.14 -14.11 -26.54
N LYS A 4 -1.23 -14.07 -27.85
CA LYS A 4 -0.54 -13.06 -28.67
C LYS A 4 -1.07 -11.64 -28.52
N ASN A 5 -2.23 -11.46 -27.90
CA ASN A 5 -2.86 -10.14 -27.75
C ASN A 5 -2.51 -9.41 -26.45
N PHE A 6 -1.73 -10.02 -25.53
CA PHE A 6 -1.44 -9.42 -24.23
C PHE A 6 -0.13 -8.60 -24.17
N VAL A 7 0.70 -8.65 -25.20
CA VAL A 7 2.03 -7.97 -25.21
C VAL A 7 2.13 -6.90 -26.31
N CYS A 8 1.11 -6.72 -27.15
CA CYS A 8 1.18 -5.79 -28.30
C CYS A 8 0.21 -4.61 -28.24
N SER A 9 -0.27 -4.20 -27.08
CA SER A 9 -1.11 -3.00 -26.93
C SER A 9 -0.42 -1.83 -26.23
N VAL A 10 0.88 -1.76 -26.28
CA VAL A 10 1.64 -0.55 -25.93
C VAL A 10 2.30 0.00 -27.19
N VAL A 11 1.52 0.37 -28.16
CA VAL A 11 1.85 1.43 -29.15
C VAL A 11 0.57 1.85 -29.85
N CYS A 12 0.23 3.11 -29.65
CA CYS A 12 -0.59 4.00 -30.49
C CYS A 12 -2.07 3.68 -30.66
N LEU A 13 -2.89 4.54 -30.15
CA LEU A 13 -3.37 5.68 -30.94
C LEU A 13 -4.08 6.67 -30.02
N ALA A 14 -3.47 7.80 -29.86
CA ALA A 14 -4.13 8.98 -29.36
C ALA A 14 -5.28 9.36 -30.31
N GLY A 15 -6.46 8.86 -30.02
CA GLY A 15 -7.69 9.54 -30.34
C GLY A 15 -7.99 10.40 -29.13
N MET A 16 -7.48 11.62 -29.10
CA MET A 16 -7.95 12.65 -28.16
C MET A 16 -9.42 12.90 -28.47
N THR A 17 -10.31 12.16 -27.80
CA THR A 17 -11.64 12.68 -27.54
C THR A 17 -11.43 13.71 -26.43
N CYS A 18 -11.73 14.99 -26.69
CA CYS A 18 -11.85 15.98 -25.63
C CYS A 18 -12.83 15.40 -24.60
N ALA A 19 -12.33 14.99 -23.43
CA ALA A 19 -13.17 14.73 -22.28
C ALA A 19 -13.88 16.05 -21.97
N GLU A 20 -15.20 16.05 -21.89
CA GLU A 20 -15.91 17.18 -21.30
C GLU A 20 -15.54 17.22 -19.82
N ALA A 21 -14.84 18.26 -19.42
CA ALA A 21 -14.40 18.45 -18.05
C ALA A 21 -15.60 18.46 -17.07
N VAL A 22 -15.40 18.02 -15.84
CA VAL A 22 -16.38 18.23 -14.76
C VAL A 22 -16.79 19.68 -14.82
N ASN A 23 -18.07 19.95 -15.14
CA ASN A 23 -18.56 21.32 -15.15
C ASN A 23 -18.60 21.86 -13.72
N TYR A 24 -17.49 22.48 -13.28
CA TYR A 24 -17.46 23.22 -12.04
C TYR A 24 -18.39 24.43 -12.17
N THR A 25 -19.55 24.33 -11.57
CA THR A 25 -20.56 25.39 -11.61
C THR A 25 -21.02 25.72 -10.18
N PRO A 26 -21.51 26.94 -9.93
CA PRO A 26 -22.03 27.30 -8.61
C PRO A 26 -23.12 26.35 -8.07
N GLU A 27 -23.81 25.63 -8.95
CA GLU A 27 -24.91 24.72 -8.61
C GLU A 27 -24.42 23.36 -8.10
N ASN A 28 -23.22 22.91 -8.54
CA ASN A 28 -22.70 21.59 -8.15
C ASN A 28 -21.60 21.66 -7.08
N VAL A 29 -21.30 22.83 -6.56
CA VAL A 29 -20.30 23.03 -5.52
C VAL A 29 -20.90 23.56 -4.23
N SER A 30 -20.32 23.18 -3.12
CA SER A 30 -20.59 23.74 -1.80
C SER A 30 -19.32 23.83 -0.99
N ALA A 31 -19.24 24.82 -0.11
CA ALA A 31 -18.10 24.97 0.77
C ALA A 31 -18.55 25.40 2.17
N SER A 32 -17.67 25.20 3.13
CA SER A 32 -17.82 25.72 4.49
C SER A 32 -16.48 26.11 5.08
N ILE A 33 -16.51 27.09 5.98
CA ILE A 33 -15.37 27.40 6.82
C ILE A 33 -15.75 27.22 8.28
N ALA A 34 -14.93 26.50 9.03
CA ALA A 34 -15.05 26.41 10.48
C ALA A 34 -14.00 27.33 11.13
N LEU A 35 -14.46 28.15 12.06
CA LEU A 35 -13.62 29.09 12.81
C LEU A 35 -13.54 28.66 14.26
N LYS A 36 -12.33 28.60 14.80
CA LYS A 36 -12.03 28.15 16.16
C LYS A 36 -11.51 29.29 17.01
N VAL A 37 -12.14 29.48 18.16
CA VAL A 37 -11.62 30.34 19.23
C VAL A 37 -11.09 29.43 20.34
N PRO A 38 -9.85 29.62 20.84
CA PRO A 38 -9.32 28.81 21.92
C PRO A 38 -10.28 28.76 23.12
N GLY A 39 -10.56 27.55 23.62
CA GLY A 39 -11.47 27.32 24.74
C GLY A 39 -12.96 27.21 24.39
N ASN A 40 -13.36 27.46 23.16
CA ASN A 40 -14.75 27.32 22.68
C ASN A 40 -14.83 26.26 21.58
N ASP A 41 -16.00 25.69 21.33
CA ASP A 41 -16.25 24.85 20.17
C ASP A 41 -16.15 25.66 18.88
N ALA A 42 -15.73 25.01 17.79
CA ALA A 42 -15.64 25.65 16.49
C ALA A 42 -17.02 25.98 15.93
N LYS A 43 -17.15 27.15 15.32
CA LYS A 43 -18.37 27.56 14.62
C LYS A 43 -18.17 27.38 13.11
N ARG A 44 -19.08 26.63 12.48
CA ARG A 44 -19.08 26.37 11.04
C ARG A 44 -20.02 27.31 10.31
N TYR A 45 -19.54 27.87 9.22
CA TYR A 45 -20.26 28.79 8.35
C TYR A 45 -20.36 28.18 6.96
N PRO A 46 -21.58 27.89 6.47
CA PRO A 46 -21.78 27.54 5.06
C PRO A 46 -21.44 28.75 4.19
N LEU A 47 -20.86 28.48 3.03
CA LEU A 47 -20.44 29.49 2.07
C LEU A 47 -21.26 29.35 0.78
N THR A 48 -21.51 30.49 0.13
CA THR A 48 -22.14 30.56 -1.19
C THR A 48 -21.11 31.14 -2.17
N LEU A 49 -20.96 30.51 -3.34
CA LEU A 49 -20.10 30.96 -4.40
C LEU A 49 -20.78 32.09 -5.19
N GLN A 50 -20.15 33.24 -5.28
CA GLN A 50 -20.62 34.39 -6.05
C GLN A 50 -19.61 34.72 -7.16
N GLN A 51 -20.10 34.82 -8.39
CA GLN A 51 -19.29 35.27 -9.52
C GLN A 51 -18.98 36.77 -9.38
N LEU A 52 -17.78 37.15 -9.73
CA LEU A 52 -17.30 38.53 -9.66
C LEU A 52 -17.13 39.12 -11.05
N ASP A 53 -17.68 40.32 -11.24
CA ASP A 53 -17.45 41.13 -12.44
C ASP A 53 -16.26 42.05 -12.22
N ASN A 54 -15.33 42.10 -13.18
CA ASN A 54 -14.20 43.04 -13.20
C ASN A 54 -13.21 42.93 -12.02
N SER A 55 -12.88 41.71 -11.55
CA SER A 55 -11.88 41.50 -10.54
C SER A 55 -10.73 40.60 -11.06
N ASN A 56 -9.64 40.50 -10.28
CA ASN A 56 -8.55 39.54 -10.54
C ASN A 56 -8.93 38.10 -10.17
N PHE A 57 -10.11 37.91 -9.60
CA PHE A 57 -10.67 36.64 -9.21
C PHE A 57 -12.01 36.44 -9.90
N GLU A 58 -12.32 35.19 -10.27
CA GLU A 58 -13.55 34.84 -10.94
C GLU A 58 -14.71 34.72 -9.95
N TYR A 59 -14.42 34.21 -8.75
CA TYR A 59 -15.44 33.94 -7.74
C TYR A 59 -14.99 34.40 -6.35
N GLN A 60 -15.98 34.61 -5.48
CA GLN A 60 -15.80 34.82 -4.03
C GLN A 60 -16.73 33.90 -3.24
N TRP A 61 -16.19 33.26 -2.23
CA TRP A 61 -16.97 32.56 -1.23
C TRP A 61 -17.44 33.51 -0.15
N VAL A 62 -18.75 33.61 0.03
CA VAL A 62 -19.40 34.51 1.02
C VAL A 62 -20.26 33.73 2.00
N ALA A 63 -20.28 34.14 3.27
CA ALA A 63 -21.20 33.64 4.29
C ALA A 63 -22.31 34.68 4.57
N ALA A 64 -23.41 34.23 5.19
CA ALA A 64 -24.46 35.13 5.67
C ALA A 64 -23.94 36.11 6.75
N ASP A 65 -23.06 35.62 7.63
CA ASP A 65 -22.38 36.42 8.65
C ASP A 65 -21.06 37.00 8.08
N LYS A 66 -20.65 38.15 8.61
CA LYS A 66 -19.33 38.73 8.28
C LYS A 66 -18.23 37.86 8.87
N LEU A 67 -17.35 37.38 8.02
CA LEU A 67 -16.17 36.58 8.40
C LEU A 67 -14.93 37.44 8.62
N PRO A 68 -14.00 37.01 9.51
CA PRO A 68 -12.69 37.63 9.68
C PRO A 68 -11.69 37.23 8.58
N VAL A 69 -12.17 36.65 7.47
CA VAL A 69 -11.37 36.20 6.33
C VAL A 69 -12.14 36.43 5.05
N VAL A 70 -11.42 36.78 3.98
CA VAL A 70 -11.95 36.85 2.61
C VAL A 70 -11.42 35.65 1.84
N ILE A 71 -12.28 35.01 1.06
CA ILE A 71 -11.94 33.80 0.30
C ILE A 71 -12.33 34.04 -1.16
N TYR A 72 -11.33 34.09 -2.02
CA TYR A 72 -11.50 34.19 -3.46
C TYR A 72 -11.15 32.87 -4.14
N GLN A 73 -11.64 32.68 -5.36
CA GLN A 73 -11.40 31.48 -6.14
C GLN A 73 -11.30 31.80 -7.62
N ASN A 74 -10.37 31.11 -8.29
CA ASN A 74 -10.30 31.03 -9.74
C ASN A 74 -10.45 29.58 -10.16
N VAL A 75 -11.09 29.35 -11.30
CA VAL A 75 -11.20 28.03 -11.96
C VAL A 75 -10.65 28.16 -13.37
N GLU A 76 -9.55 27.46 -13.65
CA GLU A 76 -8.83 27.51 -14.91
C GLU A 76 -8.92 26.17 -15.62
N GLU A 77 -9.31 26.18 -16.89
CA GLU A 77 -9.15 24.99 -17.73
C GLU A 77 -7.70 24.85 -18.16
N LYS A 78 -7.12 23.69 -17.87
CA LYS A 78 -5.76 23.36 -18.26
C LYS A 78 -5.65 21.89 -18.66
N ASP A 79 -5.18 21.64 -19.87
CA ASP A 79 -4.96 20.29 -20.42
C ASP A 79 -6.20 19.36 -20.31
N GLY A 80 -7.40 19.93 -20.42
CA GLY A 80 -8.68 19.21 -20.28
C GLY A 80 -9.13 18.98 -18.84
N ASN A 81 -8.42 19.51 -17.86
CA ASN A 81 -8.75 19.47 -16.43
C ASN A 81 -9.17 20.85 -15.92
N GLN A 82 -9.88 20.87 -14.79
CA GLN A 82 -10.24 22.12 -14.13
C GLN A 82 -9.38 22.32 -12.88
N ARG A 83 -8.55 23.37 -12.90
CA ARG A 83 -7.70 23.74 -11.79
C ARG A 83 -8.39 24.77 -10.91
N ILE A 84 -8.61 24.42 -9.66
CA ILE A 84 -9.22 25.27 -8.63
C ILE A 84 -8.12 25.89 -7.80
N VAL A 85 -8.06 27.21 -7.76
CA VAL A 85 -7.12 27.97 -6.94
C VAL A 85 -7.90 28.80 -5.92
N ILE A 86 -7.72 28.50 -4.64
CA ILE A 86 -8.33 29.21 -3.52
C ILE A 86 -7.32 30.20 -2.94
N PHE A 87 -7.75 31.45 -2.78
CA PHE A 87 -6.98 32.51 -2.13
C PHE A 87 -7.71 32.98 -0.88
N MET A 88 -7.06 32.86 0.26
CA MET A 88 -7.61 33.26 1.55
C MET A 88 -6.75 34.37 2.16
N THR A 89 -7.39 35.47 2.60
CA THR A 89 -6.70 36.58 3.28
C THR A 89 -7.41 36.88 4.59
N ALA A 90 -6.68 36.83 5.70
CA ALA A 90 -7.22 37.13 7.02
C ALA A 90 -7.38 38.64 7.24
N LEU A 91 -8.58 39.04 7.67
CA LEU A 91 -8.89 40.42 8.07
C LEU A 91 -8.61 40.66 9.56
N ASP A 92 -8.56 39.57 10.34
CA ASP A 92 -8.16 39.51 11.74
C ASP A 92 -7.51 38.15 12.03
N ASP A 93 -6.82 37.98 13.18
CA ASP A 93 -6.24 36.69 13.56
C ASP A 93 -7.35 35.62 13.66
N VAL A 94 -7.19 34.51 12.93
CA VAL A 94 -8.23 33.46 12.85
C VAL A 94 -7.64 32.07 12.80
N TYR A 95 -8.18 31.16 13.62
CA TYR A 95 -7.97 29.73 13.45
C TYR A 95 -9.07 29.17 12.57
N PHE A 96 -8.73 28.56 11.46
CA PHE A 96 -9.69 28.12 10.46
C PHE A 96 -9.48 26.66 10.02
N ASN A 97 -10.58 26.09 9.50
CA ASN A 97 -10.59 24.89 8.66
C ASN A 97 -11.56 25.17 7.50
N PHE A 98 -11.07 25.07 6.27
CA PHE A 98 -11.86 25.28 5.04
C PHE A 98 -12.10 23.95 4.35
N GLY A 99 -13.28 23.74 3.81
CA GLY A 99 -13.59 22.57 3.00
C GLY A 99 -14.55 22.87 1.88
N GLU A 100 -14.35 22.18 0.77
CA GLU A 100 -15.16 22.26 -0.44
C GLU A 100 -15.61 20.87 -0.88
N GLN A 101 -16.78 20.81 -1.49
CA GLN A 101 -17.40 19.60 -2.01
C GLN A 101 -17.88 19.87 -3.44
N VAL A 102 -17.55 18.92 -4.33
CA VAL A 102 -17.98 18.95 -5.73
C VAL A 102 -18.85 17.74 -5.99
N MET A 103 -20.14 17.97 -6.27
CA MET A 103 -21.11 16.92 -6.59
C MET A 103 -20.88 16.41 -8.00
N THR A 104 -20.74 15.10 -8.16
CA THR A 104 -20.54 14.46 -9.49
C THR A 104 -21.83 14.33 -10.28
N GLY A 105 -22.97 14.54 -9.65
CA GLY A 105 -24.30 14.25 -10.24
C GLY A 105 -24.65 12.75 -10.28
N CYS A 106 -23.73 11.88 -9.87
CA CYS A 106 -23.94 10.43 -9.89
C CYS A 106 -24.60 9.95 -8.61
N HIS A 107 -25.49 8.96 -8.72
CA HIS A 107 -26.08 8.35 -7.53
C HIS A 107 -25.02 7.58 -6.76
N HIS A 108 -24.92 7.84 -5.47
CA HIS A 108 -23.86 7.30 -4.61
C HIS A 108 -23.80 5.76 -4.61
N ASP A 109 -24.96 5.11 -4.68
CA ASP A 109 -25.04 3.65 -4.70
C ASP A 109 -24.55 3.01 -6.03
N ASP A 110 -24.46 3.79 -7.10
CA ASP A 110 -23.93 3.35 -8.40
C ASP A 110 -22.40 3.59 -8.49
N CYS A 111 -21.75 4.10 -7.41
CA CYS A 111 -20.37 4.50 -7.42
C CYS A 111 -19.44 3.55 -6.64
N LEU A 112 -18.20 3.44 -7.13
CA LEU A 112 -17.06 2.87 -6.43
C LEU A 112 -16.05 3.97 -6.14
N PHE A 113 -15.34 3.85 -5.01
CA PHE A 113 -14.45 4.90 -4.51
C PHE A 113 -13.01 4.40 -4.46
N TYR A 114 -12.07 5.28 -4.77
CA TYR A 114 -10.66 4.96 -4.73
C TYR A 114 -9.86 6.10 -4.09
N MET A 115 -9.09 5.79 -3.05
CA MET A 115 -8.07 6.66 -2.48
C MET A 115 -6.77 5.85 -2.41
N PRO A 116 -5.73 6.21 -3.17
CA PRO A 116 -4.53 5.41 -3.35
C PRO A 116 -3.85 5.01 -2.04
N GLY A 117 -3.76 3.69 -1.78
CA GLY A 117 -3.16 3.14 -0.57
C GLY A 117 -4.04 3.14 0.68
N PHE A 118 -5.28 3.60 0.60
CA PHE A 118 -6.18 3.70 1.75
C PHE A 118 -7.58 3.11 1.51
N TRP A 119 -8.19 3.37 0.35
CA TRP A 119 -9.55 2.95 0.05
C TRP A 119 -9.67 2.33 -1.33
N TYR A 120 -10.38 1.18 -1.41
CA TYR A 120 -10.61 0.45 -2.64
C TYR A 120 -12.06 -0.01 -2.72
N ARG A 121 -12.83 0.46 -3.72
CA ARG A 121 -14.26 0.22 -3.87
C ARG A 121 -15.06 0.73 -2.65
N ARG A 122 -15.57 -0.18 -1.84
CA ARG A 122 -16.34 0.11 -0.60
C ARG A 122 -15.67 -0.47 0.64
N ASN A 123 -14.47 -1.03 0.51
CA ASN A 123 -13.73 -1.71 1.59
C ASN A 123 -14.56 -2.74 2.38
N LEU A 124 -15.54 -3.40 1.76
CA LEU A 124 -16.46 -4.33 2.45
C LEU A 124 -15.79 -5.61 2.95
N ARG A 125 -14.59 -5.93 2.48
CA ARG A 125 -13.78 -7.02 3.02
C ARG A 125 -12.99 -6.64 4.25
N SER A 126 -12.87 -5.34 4.54
CA SER A 126 -12.24 -4.85 5.75
C SER A 126 -13.13 -5.12 6.96
N PRO A 127 -12.55 -5.42 8.13
CA PRO A 127 -13.32 -5.54 9.37
C PRO A 127 -13.88 -4.19 9.80
N GLN A 128 -14.86 -4.19 10.72
CA GLN A 128 -15.51 -2.96 11.21
C GLN A 128 -14.54 -1.99 11.90
N GLU A 129 -13.41 -2.50 12.40
CA GLU A 129 -12.34 -1.73 13.04
C GLU A 129 -11.39 -1.05 12.04
N ALA A 130 -11.65 -1.19 10.75
CA ALA A 130 -10.92 -0.53 9.66
C ALA A 130 -11.84 0.42 8.89
N PRO A 131 -11.29 1.40 8.14
CA PRO A 131 -12.08 2.24 7.26
C PRO A 131 -12.85 1.40 6.23
N SER A 132 -14.16 1.52 6.24
CA SER A 132 -15.04 0.74 5.35
C SER A 132 -16.48 1.27 5.35
N PHE A 133 -17.29 0.85 4.38
CA PHE A 133 -18.73 1.11 4.37
C PHE A 133 -19.50 0.45 5.52
N HIS A 134 -18.88 -0.49 6.27
CA HIS A 134 -19.48 -0.98 7.52
C HIS A 134 -19.62 0.11 8.58
N THR A 135 -18.79 1.14 8.53
CA THR A 135 -18.80 2.27 9.47
C THR A 135 -19.54 3.48 8.88
N SER A 136 -19.26 3.84 7.63
CA SER A 136 -19.86 5.01 6.96
C SER A 136 -19.69 4.89 5.45
N ASP A 137 -20.63 5.46 4.72
CA ASP A 137 -20.59 5.66 3.26
C ASP A 137 -19.91 6.98 2.85
N SER A 138 -19.34 7.70 3.82
CA SER A 138 -18.63 8.96 3.62
C SER A 138 -17.35 8.95 4.44
N TRP A 139 -16.21 9.26 3.80
CA TRP A 139 -14.90 9.26 4.45
C TRP A 139 -14.04 10.41 3.97
N LEU A 140 -13.49 11.13 4.95
CA LEU A 140 -12.46 12.15 4.78
C LEU A 140 -11.18 11.68 5.47
N VAL A 141 -10.05 11.87 4.82
CA VAL A 141 -8.76 11.40 5.32
C VAL A 141 -7.65 12.43 5.07
N ARG A 142 -6.68 12.46 5.96
CA ARG A 142 -5.46 13.26 5.79
C ARG A 142 -4.74 12.84 4.50
N GLU A 143 -4.30 13.83 3.73
CA GLU A 143 -3.60 13.61 2.46
C GLU A 143 -2.30 12.80 2.63
N ASP A 144 -1.59 12.96 3.75
CA ASP A 144 -0.34 12.25 4.05
C ASP A 144 -0.50 10.76 4.41
N ARG A 145 -1.74 10.27 4.51
CA ARG A 145 -2.04 8.84 4.64
C ARG A 145 -2.16 8.13 3.30
N LEU A 146 -2.28 8.88 2.24
CA LEU A 146 -2.45 8.39 0.88
C LEU A 146 -1.10 8.23 0.18
N SER A 147 -1.04 7.32 -0.78
CA SER A 147 0.15 7.19 -1.65
C SER A 147 0.31 8.40 -2.58
N THR A 148 -0.79 9.09 -2.88
CA THR A 148 -0.87 10.37 -3.55
C THR A 148 -2.11 11.11 -3.04
N PRO A 149 -2.12 12.45 -2.93
CA PRO A 149 -3.22 13.24 -2.34
C PRO A 149 -4.43 13.34 -3.28
N LEU A 150 -5.06 12.20 -3.55
CA LEU A 150 -6.10 12.05 -4.54
C LEU A 150 -7.27 11.22 -4.02
N THR A 151 -8.49 11.63 -4.40
CA THR A 151 -9.70 10.81 -4.31
C THR A 151 -10.34 10.68 -5.68
N ALA A 152 -10.76 9.48 -6.04
CA ALA A 152 -11.51 9.20 -7.27
C ALA A 152 -12.84 8.50 -6.96
N ILE A 153 -13.85 8.83 -7.77
CA ILE A 153 -15.18 8.25 -7.77
C ILE A 153 -15.41 7.66 -9.16
N PHE A 154 -15.67 6.37 -9.26
CA PHE A 154 -16.03 5.70 -10.50
C PHE A 154 -17.52 5.41 -10.52
N ASP A 155 -18.23 6.01 -11.47
CA ASP A 155 -19.64 5.73 -11.76
C ASP A 155 -19.72 4.48 -12.65
N GLU A 156 -20.14 3.35 -12.07
CA GLU A 156 -20.27 2.07 -12.78
C GLU A 156 -21.32 2.11 -13.89
N LYS A 157 -22.36 2.95 -13.73
CA LYS A 157 -23.47 3.03 -14.67
C LYS A 157 -23.11 3.82 -15.93
N ASN A 158 -22.47 4.96 -15.76
CA ASN A 158 -22.11 5.85 -16.86
C ASN A 158 -20.68 5.64 -17.35
N ARG A 159 -19.88 4.78 -16.66
CA ARG A 159 -18.48 4.48 -16.99
C ARG A 159 -17.61 5.73 -17.02
N LYS A 160 -17.76 6.56 -16.00
CA LYS A 160 -17.02 7.80 -15.83
C LYS A 160 -16.27 7.81 -14.50
N THR A 161 -15.09 8.37 -14.52
CA THR A 161 -14.30 8.62 -13.31
C THR A 161 -14.20 10.11 -13.06
N TYR A 162 -14.44 10.50 -11.82
CA TYR A 162 -14.25 11.86 -11.32
C TYR A 162 -13.17 11.82 -10.26
N SER A 163 -12.19 12.69 -10.34
CA SER A 163 -11.14 12.74 -9.32
C SER A 163 -10.73 14.15 -8.96
N VAL A 164 -10.22 14.30 -7.74
CA VAL A 164 -9.59 15.53 -7.25
C VAL A 164 -8.20 15.21 -6.71
N ILE A 165 -7.20 15.97 -7.14
CA ILE A 165 -5.83 15.87 -6.66
C ILE A 165 -5.35 17.22 -6.13
N ARG A 166 -4.58 17.19 -5.02
CA ARG A 166 -3.88 18.36 -4.52
C ARG A 166 -2.58 18.60 -5.29
N LEU A 167 -2.35 19.82 -5.77
CA LEU A 167 -1.14 20.18 -6.53
C LEU A 167 -0.05 20.86 -5.71
N ASP A 168 -0.37 21.33 -4.51
CA ASP A 168 0.62 22.00 -3.65
C ASP A 168 1.59 20.99 -3.02
N ASN A 169 2.77 21.48 -2.65
CA ASN A 169 3.74 20.66 -1.93
C ASN A 169 3.30 20.41 -0.47
N MET A 170 3.14 19.15 -0.10
CA MET A 170 2.68 18.71 1.20
C MET A 170 3.82 18.15 2.07
N ALA A 171 4.99 18.70 2.02
CA ALA A 171 6.19 18.13 2.64
C ALA A 171 6.31 18.38 4.15
N SER A 172 5.44 19.18 4.78
CA SER A 172 5.64 19.56 6.19
C SER A 172 4.37 19.50 7.04
N ASP A 173 4.50 18.88 8.21
CA ASP A 173 3.55 19.00 9.31
C ASP A 173 4.32 19.20 10.61
N ALA A 174 3.99 20.25 11.37
CA ALA A 174 4.61 20.52 12.65
C ALA A 174 4.16 19.55 13.77
N LEU A 175 2.99 18.92 13.60
CA LEU A 175 2.37 18.06 14.59
C LEU A 175 1.64 16.87 13.93
N THR A 176 2.16 15.67 14.14
CA THR A 176 1.73 14.46 13.42
C THR A 176 0.83 13.51 14.23
N THR A 177 0.55 13.77 15.51
CA THR A 177 0.00 12.76 16.42
C THR A 177 -1.32 13.14 17.09
N HIS A 178 -2.20 13.84 16.36
CA HIS A 178 -3.56 14.10 16.87
C HIS A 178 -4.45 12.88 16.66
N LYS A 179 -5.19 12.53 17.71
CA LYS A 179 -6.00 11.31 17.71
C LYS A 179 -7.50 11.57 17.62
N GLU A 180 -7.96 12.71 18.06
CA GLU A 180 -9.39 13.02 18.14
C GLU A 180 -9.67 14.50 18.40
N GLY A 181 -10.89 14.91 18.07
CA GLY A 181 -11.46 16.20 18.42
C GLY A 181 -10.96 17.37 17.59
N GLU A 182 -11.26 18.56 18.08
CA GLU A 182 -10.85 19.82 17.49
C GLU A 182 -9.47 20.23 17.99
N VAL A 183 -8.52 20.38 17.06
CA VAL A 183 -7.10 20.58 17.36
C VAL A 183 -6.60 21.91 16.82
N ILE A 184 -6.17 22.80 17.71
CA ILE A 184 -5.46 24.02 17.31
C ILE A 184 -3.98 23.66 17.09
N LEU A 185 -3.50 23.88 15.85
CA LEU A 185 -2.13 23.61 15.51
C LEU A 185 -1.19 24.64 16.14
N SER A 186 -0.08 24.18 16.73
CA SER A 186 0.95 25.07 17.30
C SER A 186 1.87 25.69 16.24
N GLY A 187 1.80 25.21 15.00
CA GLY A 187 2.59 25.67 13.86
C GLY A 187 1.82 25.57 12.56
N LYS A 188 2.48 25.88 11.45
CA LYS A 188 1.91 25.74 10.11
C LYS A 188 2.05 24.29 9.64
N THR A 189 0.99 23.77 9.02
CA THR A 189 1.01 22.52 8.26
C THR A 189 0.87 22.82 6.77
N SER A 190 1.30 21.90 5.92
CA SER A 190 0.98 21.90 4.49
C SER A 190 -0.06 20.82 4.14
N ILE A 191 -0.49 20.03 5.14
CA ILE A 191 -1.35 18.86 4.94
C ILE A 191 -2.82 19.27 4.99
N GLY A 192 -3.54 18.94 3.93
CA GLY A 192 -4.99 19.04 3.85
C GLY A 192 -5.67 17.69 4.05
N TYR A 193 -6.88 17.59 3.54
CA TYR A 193 -7.65 16.35 3.49
C TYR A 193 -8.36 16.21 2.15
N THR A 194 -8.66 14.96 1.82
CA THR A 194 -9.48 14.59 0.68
C THR A 194 -10.37 13.40 1.04
N GLY A 195 -11.41 13.17 0.26
CA GLY A 195 -12.30 12.05 0.46
C GLY A 195 -13.54 12.12 -0.41
N PHE A 196 -14.53 11.32 -0.04
CA PHE A 196 -15.83 11.28 -0.69
C PHE A 196 -16.94 11.35 0.35
N GLU A 197 -18.07 11.95 -0.03
CA GLU A 197 -19.26 12.05 0.82
C GLU A 197 -20.53 11.71 0.04
N ASN A 198 -21.52 11.19 0.77
CA ASN A 198 -22.88 10.99 0.29
C ASN A 198 -23.71 12.24 0.63
N LEU A 199 -23.93 13.09 -0.36
CA LEU A 199 -24.77 14.29 -0.19
C LEU A 199 -26.19 14.02 -0.69
N SER A 200 -27.04 13.56 0.21
CA SER A 200 -28.45 13.24 -0.09
C SER A 200 -28.63 12.25 -1.27
N GLY A 201 -27.78 11.24 -1.34
CA GLY A 201 -27.81 10.21 -2.37
C GLY A 201 -26.90 10.49 -3.58
N ILE A 202 -26.24 11.64 -3.62
CA ILE A 202 -25.29 12.01 -4.68
C ILE A 202 -23.85 11.85 -4.16
N ALA A 203 -23.02 11.18 -4.96
CA ALA A 203 -21.60 11.05 -4.68
C ALA A 203 -20.89 12.39 -4.89
N SER A 204 -20.04 12.79 -3.94
CA SER A 204 -19.30 14.03 -4.03
C SER A 204 -17.83 13.83 -3.67
N LEU A 205 -16.95 14.52 -4.41
CA LEU A 205 -15.55 14.71 -4.04
C LEU A 205 -15.48 15.79 -2.96
N SER A 206 -14.73 15.52 -1.89
CA SER A 206 -14.58 16.44 -0.76
C SER A 206 -13.11 16.66 -0.46
N PHE A 207 -12.69 17.92 -0.31
CA PHE A 207 -11.31 18.28 -0.04
C PHE A 207 -11.24 19.57 0.77
N GLY A 208 -10.10 19.81 1.40
CA GLY A 208 -9.95 21.03 2.19
C GLY A 208 -8.63 21.14 2.94
N PHE A 209 -8.52 22.20 3.76
CA PHE A 209 -7.30 22.54 4.48
C PHE A 209 -7.62 23.32 5.78
N PRO A 210 -6.84 23.12 6.86
CA PRO A 210 -5.91 22.04 7.12
C PRO A 210 -6.61 20.69 7.29
N TYR A 211 -5.89 19.65 7.66
CA TYR A 211 -6.39 18.27 7.65
C TYR A 211 -7.61 18.03 8.55
N LYS A 212 -8.43 17.09 8.10
CA LYS A 212 -9.59 16.55 8.79
C LYS A 212 -9.72 15.06 8.49
N GLU A 213 -10.14 14.26 9.48
CA GLU A 213 -10.50 12.86 9.30
C GLU A 213 -11.88 12.60 9.91
N ALA A 214 -12.80 12.09 9.10
CA ALA A 214 -14.18 11.81 9.50
C ALA A 214 -14.73 10.61 8.72
N PRO A 215 -15.66 9.81 9.28
CA PRO A 215 -16.26 9.93 10.62
C PRO A 215 -15.37 9.44 11.76
N LYS A 216 -14.25 8.79 11.39
CA LYS A 216 -13.26 8.24 12.32
C LYS A 216 -11.85 8.57 11.84
N THR A 217 -10.91 8.60 12.79
CA THR A 217 -9.47 8.69 12.50
C THR A 217 -8.87 7.29 12.51
N TYR A 218 -8.14 6.92 11.46
CA TYR A 218 -7.42 5.66 11.40
C TYR A 218 -6.09 5.79 12.13
N ILE A 219 -5.94 5.16 13.29
CA ILE A 219 -4.72 5.25 14.11
C ILE A 219 -3.67 4.25 13.64
N ARG A 220 -4.09 3.00 13.50
CA ARG A 220 -3.28 1.86 13.07
C ARG A 220 -4.21 0.69 12.76
N LYS A 221 -3.62 -0.42 12.31
CA LYS A 221 -4.35 -1.65 12.04
C LYS A 221 -5.38 -1.99 13.12
N LEU A 222 -6.63 -2.20 12.68
CA LEU A 222 -7.78 -2.53 13.53
C LEU A 222 -8.00 -1.54 14.70
N THR A 223 -7.67 -0.27 14.51
CA THR A 223 -7.86 0.74 15.54
C THR A 223 -8.36 2.03 14.92
N LEU A 224 -9.62 2.34 15.15
CA LEU A 224 -10.24 3.62 14.81
C LEU A 224 -10.43 4.45 16.09
N ALA A 225 -10.15 5.75 15.99
CA ALA A 225 -10.44 6.76 16.99
C ALA A 225 -11.62 7.66 16.52
N PRO A 226 -12.19 8.49 17.37
CA PRO A 226 -13.10 9.55 16.94
C PRO A 226 -12.50 10.47 15.87
N SER A 227 -13.34 11.24 15.20
CA SER A 227 -12.92 12.20 14.17
C SER A 227 -11.91 13.24 14.70
N VAL A 228 -11.07 13.75 13.81
CA VAL A 228 -10.17 14.87 14.10
C VAL A 228 -10.40 16.00 13.10
N GLU A 229 -10.34 17.23 13.55
CA GLU A 229 -10.38 18.43 12.71
C GLU A 229 -9.34 19.43 13.22
N ALA A 230 -8.38 19.77 12.34
CA ALA A 230 -7.28 20.67 12.67
C ALA A 230 -7.62 22.11 12.30
N TYR A 231 -7.14 23.06 13.11
CA TYR A 231 -7.31 24.50 12.91
C TYR A 231 -5.95 25.17 12.89
N GLN A 232 -5.65 25.85 11.77
CA GLN A 232 -4.39 26.59 11.59
C GLN A 232 -4.63 28.08 11.79
N LEU A 233 -3.70 28.74 12.45
CA LEU A 233 -3.71 30.20 12.58
C LEU A 233 -3.34 30.84 11.24
N LEU A 234 -4.18 31.78 10.79
CA LEU A 234 -3.87 32.77 9.78
C LEU A 234 -3.93 34.14 10.44
N ARG A 235 -2.81 34.84 10.48
CA ARG A 235 -2.72 36.14 11.14
C ARG A 235 -3.31 37.24 10.27
N LYS A 236 -3.77 38.30 10.90
CA LYS A 236 -4.26 39.49 10.20
C LYS A 236 -3.29 39.97 9.11
N GLY A 237 -3.80 40.05 7.88
CA GLY A 237 -3.04 40.45 6.69
C GLY A 237 -2.24 39.31 6.06
N GLU A 238 -2.16 38.12 6.66
CA GLU A 238 -1.57 36.96 6.00
C GLU A 238 -2.52 36.42 4.92
N SER A 239 -1.94 35.92 3.85
CA SER A 239 -2.66 35.24 2.77
C SER A 239 -2.15 33.81 2.58
N LEU A 240 -3.02 32.94 2.10
CA LEU A 240 -2.77 31.54 1.78
C LEU A 240 -3.34 31.25 0.39
N SER A 241 -2.60 30.50 -0.42
CA SER A 241 -3.08 29.94 -1.69
C SER A 241 -3.06 28.43 -1.62
N LEU A 242 -4.12 27.80 -2.12
CA LEU A 242 -4.31 26.34 -2.15
C LEU A 242 -4.78 25.94 -3.54
N THR A 243 -4.23 24.85 -4.08
CA THR A 243 -4.50 24.45 -5.46
C THR A 243 -4.91 22.98 -5.54
N TRP A 244 -6.06 22.73 -6.15
CA TRP A 244 -6.53 21.39 -6.51
C TRP A 244 -6.79 21.32 -8.02
N GLU A 245 -6.84 20.13 -8.55
CA GLU A 245 -7.24 19.87 -9.93
C GLU A 245 -8.31 18.79 -9.96
N LEU A 246 -9.40 19.08 -10.66
CA LEU A 246 -10.45 18.12 -10.96
C LEU A 246 -10.16 17.50 -12.34
N HIS A 247 -10.28 16.18 -12.40
CA HIS A 247 -10.10 15.41 -13.62
C HIS A 247 -11.28 14.48 -13.84
N GLU A 248 -11.79 14.42 -15.07
CA GLU A 248 -12.82 13.51 -15.51
C GLU A 248 -12.32 12.66 -16.69
N SER A 249 -12.70 11.38 -16.72
CA SER A 249 -12.38 10.48 -17.83
C SER A 249 -13.47 9.44 -18.05
N GLU A 250 -13.64 9.02 -19.29
CA GLU A 250 -14.46 7.86 -19.64
C GLU A 250 -13.64 6.59 -19.52
N ILE A 251 -14.11 5.63 -18.74
CA ILE A 251 -13.35 4.45 -18.32
C ILE A 251 -14.27 3.23 -18.38
N ALA A 252 -13.80 2.12 -18.95
CA ALA A 252 -14.63 0.94 -19.20
C ALA A 252 -15.03 0.20 -17.92
N ASP A 253 -14.11 0.11 -16.93
CA ASP A 253 -14.34 -0.59 -15.68
C ASP A 253 -13.44 -0.06 -14.54
N PHE A 254 -13.64 -0.57 -13.33
CA PHE A 254 -12.90 -0.12 -12.17
C PHE A 254 -11.40 -0.47 -12.22
N SER A 255 -10.99 -1.52 -12.92
CA SER A 255 -9.57 -1.85 -13.09
C SER A 255 -8.85 -0.81 -13.92
N GLU A 256 -9.47 -0.42 -15.02
CA GLU A 256 -8.98 0.66 -15.87
C GLU A 256 -8.99 2.01 -15.14
N CYS A 257 -10.02 2.26 -14.31
CA CYS A 257 -10.05 3.43 -13.44
C CYS A 257 -8.81 3.51 -12.52
N VAL A 258 -8.47 2.43 -11.82
CA VAL A 258 -7.30 2.38 -10.93
C VAL A 258 -6.01 2.61 -11.73
N GLN A 259 -5.85 1.97 -12.89
CA GLN A 259 -4.69 2.17 -13.76
C GLN A 259 -4.58 3.63 -14.19
N HIS A 260 -5.66 4.19 -14.73
CA HIS A 260 -5.69 5.57 -15.21
C HIS A 260 -5.36 6.58 -14.11
N ILE A 261 -5.92 6.40 -12.91
CA ILE A 261 -5.64 7.27 -11.76
C ILE A 261 -4.17 7.21 -11.35
N TRP A 262 -3.52 6.05 -11.41
CA TRP A 262 -2.09 5.94 -11.13
C TRP A 262 -1.24 6.64 -12.18
N GLU A 263 -1.54 6.47 -13.46
CA GLU A 263 -0.85 7.14 -14.58
C GLU A 263 -1.03 8.66 -14.48
N TYR A 264 -2.26 9.13 -14.34
CA TYR A 264 -2.59 10.55 -14.16
C TYR A 264 -1.87 11.18 -12.95
N SER A 265 -1.94 10.51 -11.80
CA SER A 265 -1.28 10.98 -10.58
C SER A 265 0.25 11.04 -10.72
N TYR A 266 0.84 10.04 -11.39
CA TYR A 266 2.29 10.01 -11.64
C TYR A 266 2.71 11.17 -12.56
N ASP A 267 2.00 11.37 -13.66
CA ASP A 267 2.29 12.42 -14.62
C ASP A 267 2.09 13.83 -14.04
N THR A 268 1.02 14.00 -13.25
CA THR A 268 0.72 15.28 -12.58
C THR A 268 1.76 15.64 -11.52
N ASN A 269 2.18 14.69 -10.69
CA ASN A 269 3.15 14.96 -9.63
C ASN A 269 4.60 14.97 -10.12
N CYS A 270 4.89 14.35 -11.27
CA CYS A 270 6.25 14.23 -11.83
C CYS A 270 7.31 13.94 -10.76
N PRO A 271 7.20 12.83 -9.99
CA PRO A 271 8.03 12.62 -8.81
C PRO A 271 9.51 12.60 -9.19
N GLN A 272 10.29 13.44 -8.53
CA GLN A 272 11.72 13.54 -8.77
C GLN A 272 12.47 12.50 -7.93
N ILE A 273 13.60 12.01 -8.48
CA ILE A 273 14.49 11.14 -7.73
C ILE A 273 15.05 11.89 -6.52
N VAL A 274 14.76 11.39 -5.34
CA VAL A 274 15.30 11.94 -4.10
C VAL A 274 16.73 11.47 -3.91
N ASN A 275 17.68 12.40 -3.85
CA ASN A 275 19.06 12.09 -3.49
C ASN A 275 19.11 11.75 -1.99
N THR A 276 19.39 10.48 -1.68
CA THR A 276 19.60 10.06 -0.31
C THR A 276 21.01 10.48 0.17
N PRO A 277 21.20 10.82 1.46
CA PRO A 277 22.52 11.17 1.98
C PRO A 277 23.49 9.99 2.08
N TYR A 278 23.00 8.78 1.83
CA TYR A 278 23.77 7.55 1.93
C TYR A 278 23.84 6.83 0.56
N SER A 279 25.04 6.43 0.17
CA SER A 279 25.21 5.55 -1.00
C SER A 279 24.64 4.15 -0.72
N PRO A 280 24.27 3.38 -1.75
CA PRO A 280 23.87 1.97 -1.60
C PRO A 280 24.92 1.14 -0.84
N GLU A 281 26.19 1.40 -1.06
CA GLU A 281 27.32 0.73 -0.38
C GLU A 281 27.32 1.04 1.10
N LYS A 282 27.11 2.31 1.48
CA LYS A 282 27.00 2.71 2.89
C LYS A 282 25.80 2.09 3.57
N MET A 283 24.67 2.01 2.89
CA MET A 283 23.48 1.34 3.42
C MET A 283 23.73 -0.16 3.65
N LYS A 284 24.36 -0.86 2.70
CA LYS A 284 24.74 -2.28 2.85
C LYS A 284 25.70 -2.49 4.02
N GLU A 285 26.68 -1.61 4.19
CA GLU A 285 27.62 -1.64 5.32
C GLU A 285 26.88 -1.52 6.67
N VAL A 286 26.00 -0.52 6.80
CA VAL A 286 25.22 -0.29 8.04
C VAL A 286 24.33 -1.50 8.35
N MET A 287 23.60 -2.02 7.37
CA MET A 287 22.73 -3.19 7.53
C MET A 287 23.55 -4.44 7.88
N SER A 288 24.73 -4.60 7.31
CA SER A 288 25.62 -5.73 7.60
C SER A 288 26.19 -5.67 9.01
N ASN A 289 26.58 -4.47 9.47
CA ASN A 289 27.03 -4.27 10.86
C ASN A 289 25.88 -4.53 11.84
N PHE A 290 24.68 -4.02 11.54
CA PHE A 290 23.48 -4.32 12.33
C PHE A 290 23.23 -5.84 12.42
N PHE A 291 23.34 -6.58 11.33
CA PHE A 291 23.17 -8.04 11.32
C PHE A 291 24.17 -8.73 12.25
N VAL A 292 25.45 -8.29 12.25
CA VAL A 292 26.48 -8.85 13.15
C VAL A 292 26.22 -8.50 14.61
N GLU A 293 25.93 -7.23 14.88
CA GLU A 293 25.71 -6.72 16.25
C GLU A 293 24.46 -7.30 16.90
N SER A 294 23.42 -7.55 16.09
CA SER A 294 22.15 -8.12 16.55
C SER A 294 22.09 -9.64 16.51
N PHE A 295 23.17 -10.32 16.14
CA PHE A 295 23.19 -11.77 16.00
C PHE A 295 22.92 -12.49 17.33
N VAL A 296 21.95 -13.38 17.31
CA VAL A 296 21.57 -14.21 18.46
C VAL A 296 22.16 -15.61 18.29
N GLY A 297 22.91 -16.04 19.31
CA GLY A 297 23.45 -17.38 19.39
C GLY A 297 23.20 -18.02 20.75
N ASN A 298 23.48 -19.32 20.86
CA ASN A 298 23.39 -20.08 22.12
C ASN A 298 22.01 -20.02 22.80
N THR A 299 20.94 -20.11 22.01
CA THR A 299 19.57 -20.16 22.53
C THR A 299 19.22 -21.54 23.08
N PRO A 300 18.28 -21.67 24.05
CA PRO A 300 17.82 -22.96 24.54
C PRO A 300 17.21 -23.86 23.45
N THR A 301 16.69 -23.27 22.40
CA THR A 301 16.12 -23.97 21.24
C THR A 301 17.14 -24.28 20.15
N HIS A 302 18.41 -23.96 20.38
CA HIS A 302 19.52 -24.15 19.43
C HIS A 302 19.38 -23.43 18.08
N TYR A 303 18.57 -22.36 18.02
CA TYR A 303 18.49 -21.50 16.85
C TYR A 303 19.46 -20.32 16.91
N TYR A 304 19.99 -19.99 15.76
CA TYR A 304 20.71 -18.75 15.55
C TYR A 304 19.87 -17.84 14.66
N SER A 305 19.86 -16.56 14.94
CA SER A 305 19.04 -15.62 14.21
C SER A 305 19.71 -14.26 14.13
N GLY A 306 19.55 -13.57 13.02
CA GLY A 306 19.56 -12.12 13.01
C GLY A 306 18.33 -11.65 13.82
N VAL A 307 18.39 -10.49 14.39
CA VAL A 307 17.47 -10.08 15.45
C VAL A 307 16.46 -9.06 14.93
N GLU A 308 15.22 -9.24 15.35
CA GLU A 308 14.25 -8.16 15.36
C GLU A 308 14.48 -7.28 16.60
N LEU A 309 14.70 -5.98 16.41
CA LEU A 309 14.80 -5.01 17.48
C LEU A 309 13.47 -4.27 17.65
N ARG A 310 13.07 -4.04 18.89
CA ARG A 310 12.00 -3.09 19.20
C ARG A 310 12.51 -1.68 18.96
N THR A 311 11.97 -1.00 17.96
CA THR A 311 12.46 0.32 17.52
C THR A 311 12.45 1.39 18.60
N ALA A 312 11.50 1.35 19.56
CA ALA A 312 11.40 2.34 20.62
C ALA A 312 12.39 2.15 21.77
N THR A 313 12.79 0.91 22.04
CA THR A 313 13.63 0.55 23.21
C THR A 313 14.97 -0.06 22.81
N CYS A 314 15.15 -0.38 21.53
CA CYS A 314 16.30 -1.14 21.01
C CYS A 314 16.51 -2.51 21.69
N ASP A 315 15.46 -3.05 22.32
CA ASP A 315 15.51 -4.37 22.93
C ASP A 315 15.42 -5.47 21.89
N GLN A 316 16.17 -6.53 22.08
CA GLN A 316 16.07 -7.72 21.25
C GLN A 316 14.76 -8.47 21.52
N THR A 317 14.09 -8.91 20.46
CA THR A 317 12.96 -9.84 20.61
C THR A 317 13.46 -11.24 20.96
N ASP A 318 12.55 -12.09 21.43
CA ASP A 318 12.83 -13.49 21.70
C ASP A 318 12.33 -14.43 20.61
N VAL A 319 12.12 -13.90 19.40
CA VAL A 319 11.48 -14.60 18.29
C VAL A 319 12.40 -14.71 17.09
N ALA A 320 12.52 -15.92 16.53
CA ALA A 320 13.08 -16.16 15.21
C ALA A 320 11.94 -16.55 14.25
N GLU A 321 11.85 -15.86 13.13
CA GLU A 321 10.85 -16.11 12.09
C GLU A 321 11.53 -16.45 10.75
N VAL A 322 11.04 -17.51 10.11
CA VAL A 322 11.54 -17.94 8.79
C VAL A 322 11.13 -16.97 7.69
N GLY A 323 9.92 -16.45 7.79
CA GLY A 323 9.36 -15.49 6.85
C GLY A 323 8.82 -14.24 7.54
N PHE A 324 8.00 -13.45 6.84
CA PHE A 324 7.39 -12.20 7.30
C PHE A 324 8.44 -11.18 7.72
N VAL A 325 8.37 -10.61 8.92
CA VAL A 325 9.28 -9.55 9.39
C VAL A 325 10.69 -10.10 9.63
N GLY A 326 10.81 -11.26 10.27
CA GLY A 326 12.10 -11.82 10.67
C GLY A 326 12.97 -12.29 9.51
N ARG A 327 12.39 -12.98 8.53
CA ARG A 327 13.06 -13.49 7.31
C ARG A 327 14.46 -14.04 7.58
N THR A 328 14.62 -14.80 8.65
CA THR A 328 15.94 -15.21 9.18
C THR A 328 16.82 -15.86 8.13
N LEU A 329 16.26 -16.78 7.31
CA LEU A 329 17.03 -17.49 6.26
C LEU A 329 17.38 -16.56 5.09
N LEU A 330 16.52 -15.62 4.71
CA LEU A 330 16.83 -14.67 3.64
C LEU A 330 17.90 -13.67 4.08
N ASN A 331 17.85 -13.21 5.32
CA ASN A 331 18.89 -12.36 5.89
C ASN A 331 20.22 -13.08 5.96
N ALA A 332 20.23 -14.38 6.33
CA ALA A 332 21.42 -15.21 6.31
C ALA A 332 22.00 -15.37 4.88
N PHE A 333 21.14 -15.58 3.90
CA PHE A 333 21.59 -15.65 2.50
C PHE A 333 22.22 -14.32 2.04
N ASN A 334 21.57 -13.19 2.29
CA ASN A 334 22.10 -11.87 1.94
C ASN A 334 23.45 -11.60 2.64
N ALA A 335 23.56 -12.00 3.92
CA ALA A 335 24.82 -11.88 4.68
C ALA A 335 25.93 -12.77 4.11
N LEU A 336 25.60 -13.98 3.67
CA LEU A 336 26.56 -14.89 3.04
C LEU A 336 27.08 -14.29 1.72
N GLU A 337 26.20 -13.94 0.80
CA GLU A 337 26.56 -13.41 -0.51
C GLU A 337 27.38 -12.13 -0.38
N TYR A 338 26.90 -11.15 0.38
CA TYR A 338 27.62 -9.90 0.59
C TYR A 338 28.92 -10.10 1.36
N GLY A 339 28.92 -10.98 2.36
CA GLY A 339 30.10 -11.33 3.15
C GLY A 339 31.23 -11.93 2.30
N GLU A 340 30.92 -12.84 1.38
CA GLU A 340 31.92 -13.40 0.44
C GLU A 340 32.42 -12.32 -0.54
N GLN A 341 31.53 -11.50 -1.10
CA GLN A 341 31.89 -10.40 -2.00
C GLN A 341 32.81 -9.36 -1.34
N GLN A 342 32.56 -9.04 -0.07
CA GLN A 342 33.33 -8.05 0.71
C GLN A 342 34.44 -8.64 1.57
N ARG A 343 34.64 -9.96 1.55
CA ARG A 343 35.59 -10.71 2.37
C ARG A 343 35.36 -10.51 3.90
N ARG A 344 34.08 -10.37 4.29
CA ARG A 344 33.61 -10.24 5.67
C ARG A 344 33.35 -11.63 6.27
N THR A 345 34.37 -12.21 6.91
CA THR A 345 34.30 -13.56 7.50
C THR A 345 33.29 -13.67 8.63
N ASP A 346 33.02 -12.60 9.36
CA ASP A 346 32.01 -12.51 10.41
C ASP A 346 30.60 -12.74 9.85
N LEU A 347 30.25 -12.10 8.72
CA LEU A 347 28.98 -12.29 8.03
C LEU A 347 28.80 -13.73 7.53
N VAL A 348 29.82 -14.25 6.85
CA VAL A 348 29.84 -15.61 6.31
C VAL A 348 29.67 -16.64 7.44
N THR A 349 30.42 -16.49 8.51
CA THR A 349 30.37 -17.41 9.68
C THR A 349 28.98 -17.39 10.31
N ASN A 350 28.38 -16.20 10.54
CA ASN A 350 27.06 -16.09 11.15
C ASN A 350 25.97 -16.64 10.22
N ALA A 351 26.08 -16.41 8.91
CA ALA A 351 25.15 -16.97 7.93
C ALA A 351 25.12 -18.51 7.97
N TYR A 352 26.29 -19.16 7.91
CA TYR A 352 26.35 -20.63 8.01
C TYR A 352 25.85 -21.17 9.34
N LYS A 353 26.13 -20.51 10.46
CA LYS A 353 25.55 -20.89 11.78
C LYS A 353 24.02 -20.88 11.74
N ILE A 354 23.41 -19.88 11.07
CA ILE A 354 21.94 -19.83 10.91
C ILE A 354 21.47 -21.01 10.07
N PHE A 355 22.05 -21.24 8.87
CA PHE A 355 21.67 -22.35 8.01
C PHE A 355 21.81 -23.70 8.72
N ASP A 356 22.94 -23.97 9.35
CA ASP A 356 23.18 -25.23 10.07
C ASP A 356 22.17 -25.44 11.21
N SER A 357 21.85 -24.40 11.98
CA SER A 357 20.88 -24.48 13.06
C SER A 357 19.49 -24.82 12.56
N TYR A 358 19.07 -24.22 11.45
CA TYR A 358 17.76 -24.52 10.83
C TYR A 358 17.73 -25.88 10.17
N LEU A 359 18.82 -26.34 9.55
CA LEU A 359 18.89 -27.70 9.01
C LEU A 359 18.70 -28.76 10.11
N GLN A 360 19.26 -28.52 11.27
CA GLN A 360 19.22 -29.46 12.39
C GLN A 360 17.91 -29.40 13.17
N ASN A 361 17.38 -28.20 13.43
CA ASN A 361 16.31 -27.97 14.39
C ASN A 361 15.07 -27.29 13.79
N GLY A 362 15.16 -26.76 12.55
CA GLY A 362 14.19 -25.85 11.96
C GLY A 362 12.97 -26.51 11.33
N PHE A 363 12.78 -27.84 11.47
CA PHE A 363 11.67 -28.56 10.85
C PHE A 363 10.81 -29.28 11.86
N SER A 364 9.51 -29.26 11.64
CA SER A 364 8.54 -30.10 12.35
C SER A 364 8.71 -31.58 11.97
N GLU A 365 8.00 -32.47 12.65
CA GLU A 365 8.02 -33.91 12.38
C GLU A 365 7.60 -34.25 10.94
N THR A 366 6.66 -33.51 10.39
CA THR A 366 6.20 -33.67 8.98
C THR A 366 7.14 -33.03 7.96
N GLY A 367 8.03 -32.15 8.38
CA GLY A 367 9.03 -31.50 7.55
C GLY A 367 8.71 -30.09 7.08
N PHE A 368 7.67 -29.45 7.63
CA PHE A 368 7.47 -28.01 7.49
C PHE A 368 8.46 -27.22 8.34
N PHE A 369 8.73 -25.97 7.98
CA PHE A 369 9.51 -25.12 8.86
C PHE A 369 8.78 -24.85 10.18
N ASN A 370 9.52 -24.88 11.27
CA ASN A 370 9.16 -24.24 12.51
C ASN A 370 9.23 -22.72 12.28
N GLU A 371 8.14 -22.14 11.79
CA GLU A 371 8.18 -20.80 11.19
C GLU A 371 8.27 -19.66 12.19
N VAL A 372 7.85 -19.88 13.44
CA VAL A 372 7.94 -18.92 14.54
C VAL A 372 8.45 -19.65 15.78
N VAL A 373 9.65 -19.30 16.23
CA VAL A 373 10.32 -19.92 17.37
C VAL A 373 10.60 -18.87 18.44
N HIS A 374 10.01 -19.06 19.61
CA HIS A 374 10.29 -18.24 20.80
C HIS A 374 11.48 -18.85 21.56
N TYR A 375 12.69 -18.47 21.18
CA TYR A 375 13.90 -19.16 21.62
C TYR A 375 14.26 -18.97 23.09
N ARG A 376 13.76 -17.92 23.77
CA ARG A 376 13.91 -17.75 25.22
C ARG A 376 12.92 -18.59 26.02
N ARG A 377 11.73 -18.86 25.45
CA ARG A 377 10.64 -19.60 26.10
C ARG A 377 10.64 -21.08 25.74
N ASN A 378 11.49 -21.50 24.84
CA ASN A 378 11.51 -22.84 24.25
C ASN A 378 10.14 -23.27 23.70
N PHE A 379 9.51 -22.38 22.94
CA PHE A 379 8.20 -22.57 22.37
C PHE A 379 8.23 -22.41 20.85
N VAL A 380 7.56 -23.31 20.14
CA VAL A 380 7.38 -23.28 18.68
C VAL A 380 5.90 -23.21 18.38
N GLU A 381 5.48 -22.31 17.50
CA GLU A 381 4.11 -22.23 17.05
C GLU A 381 3.77 -23.41 16.13
N SER A 382 2.61 -24.05 16.38
CA SER A 382 2.15 -25.27 15.67
C SER A 382 1.26 -24.99 14.45
N VAL A 383 0.92 -23.71 14.20
CA VAL A 383 0.11 -23.32 13.06
C VAL A 383 1.03 -22.69 12.01
N HIS A 384 1.01 -23.27 10.81
CA HIS A 384 1.80 -22.80 9.68
C HIS A 384 1.03 -21.83 8.79
N SER A 385 1.75 -20.97 8.11
CA SER A 385 1.25 -20.03 7.10
C SER A 385 1.90 -20.35 5.76
N ILE A 386 1.11 -20.49 4.70
CA ILE A 386 1.65 -20.73 3.36
C ILE A 386 2.66 -19.64 2.97
N ARG A 387 2.43 -18.39 3.38
CA ARG A 387 3.35 -17.28 3.15
C ARG A 387 4.71 -17.50 3.79
N ARG A 388 4.79 -17.74 5.12
CA ARG A 388 6.06 -17.91 5.82
C ARG A 388 6.82 -19.15 5.35
N GLN A 389 6.13 -20.26 5.10
CA GLN A 389 6.72 -21.45 4.51
C GLN A 389 7.31 -21.16 3.12
N SER A 390 6.58 -20.42 2.28
CA SER A 390 7.01 -20.03 0.94
C SER A 390 8.25 -19.12 0.97
N GLU A 391 8.30 -18.17 1.88
CA GLU A 391 9.45 -17.26 2.04
C GLU A 391 10.70 -18.00 2.51
N GLY A 392 10.55 -19.00 3.38
CA GLY A 392 11.65 -19.87 3.79
C GLY A 392 12.20 -20.72 2.64
N VAL A 393 11.30 -21.33 1.85
CA VAL A 393 11.69 -22.11 0.66
C VAL A 393 12.37 -21.21 -0.38
N TYR A 394 11.83 -20.00 -0.60
CA TYR A 394 12.42 -19.00 -1.48
C TYR A 394 13.87 -18.65 -1.07
N ALA A 395 14.09 -18.37 0.21
CA ALA A 395 15.42 -18.04 0.72
C ALA A 395 16.42 -19.19 0.53
N LEU A 396 15.98 -20.43 0.79
CA LEU A 396 16.85 -21.59 0.62
C LEU A 396 17.12 -21.96 -0.85
N LEU A 397 16.20 -21.71 -1.76
CA LEU A 397 16.47 -21.89 -3.19
C LEU A 397 17.50 -20.89 -3.71
N HIS A 398 17.51 -19.66 -3.18
CA HIS A 398 18.58 -18.70 -3.43
C HIS A 398 19.92 -19.20 -2.90
N PHE A 399 19.96 -19.63 -1.63
CA PHE A 399 21.15 -20.21 -1.02
C PHE A 399 21.67 -21.39 -1.82
N LEU A 400 20.86 -22.38 -2.12
CA LEU A 400 21.27 -23.58 -2.88
C LEU A 400 21.76 -23.24 -4.28
N ASN A 401 21.13 -22.30 -4.95
CA ASN A 401 21.56 -21.87 -6.27
C ASN A 401 22.91 -21.15 -6.22
N TYR A 402 23.10 -20.25 -5.25
CA TYR A 402 24.36 -19.55 -5.02
C TYR A 402 25.49 -20.54 -4.70
N GLU A 403 25.28 -21.42 -3.74
CA GLU A 403 26.26 -22.45 -3.35
C GLU A 403 26.65 -23.36 -4.50
N ARG A 404 25.67 -23.78 -5.31
CA ARG A 404 25.93 -24.57 -6.52
C ARG A 404 26.81 -23.84 -7.54
N LEU A 405 26.57 -22.53 -7.70
CA LEU A 405 27.42 -21.69 -8.60
C LEU A 405 28.85 -21.53 -8.07
N GLN A 406 29.03 -21.60 -6.74
CA GLN A 406 30.35 -21.64 -6.10
C GLN A 406 30.98 -23.05 -6.05
N GLY A 407 30.32 -24.05 -6.64
CA GLY A 407 30.79 -25.43 -6.62
C GLY A 407 30.54 -26.19 -5.31
N ARG A 408 29.83 -25.60 -4.36
CA ARG A 408 29.48 -26.21 -3.08
C ARG A 408 28.13 -26.94 -3.18
N LYS A 409 28.01 -28.11 -2.53
CA LYS A 409 26.80 -28.97 -2.57
C LYS A 409 26.24 -29.17 -1.20
N HIS A 410 24.92 -29.15 -1.12
CA HIS A 410 24.14 -29.29 0.12
C HIS A 410 23.01 -30.32 -0.05
N PRO A 411 23.29 -31.61 -0.18
CA PRO A 411 22.29 -32.62 -0.52
C PRO A 411 21.18 -32.75 0.53
N GLU A 412 21.48 -32.49 1.81
CA GLU A 412 20.48 -32.51 2.88
C GLU A 412 19.48 -31.36 2.72
N TRP A 413 19.93 -30.17 2.40
CA TRP A 413 19.06 -29.04 2.09
C TRP A 413 18.24 -29.28 0.82
N GLU A 414 18.84 -29.80 -0.23
CA GLU A 414 18.13 -30.16 -1.47
C GLU A 414 17.00 -31.13 -1.20
N LYS A 415 17.26 -32.17 -0.39
CA LYS A 415 16.25 -33.15 0.01
C LYS A 415 15.10 -32.50 0.79
N ARG A 416 15.41 -31.64 1.78
CA ARG A 416 14.42 -30.92 2.58
C ARG A 416 13.55 -30.02 1.73
N ILE A 417 14.15 -29.20 0.88
CA ILE A 417 13.41 -28.26 0.03
C ILE A 417 12.56 -28.96 -1.01
N LYS A 418 13.06 -30.03 -1.60
CA LYS A 418 12.25 -30.86 -2.51
C LYS A 418 11.03 -31.43 -1.81
N SER A 419 11.19 -31.94 -0.59
CA SER A 419 10.07 -32.43 0.22
C SER A 419 9.05 -31.33 0.51
N MET A 420 9.48 -30.13 0.85
CA MET A 420 8.57 -28.99 1.11
C MET A 420 7.80 -28.56 -0.16
N LEU A 421 8.47 -28.53 -1.31
CA LEU A 421 7.78 -28.24 -2.57
C LEU A 421 6.73 -29.32 -2.91
N ASP A 422 7.03 -30.60 -2.65
CA ASP A 422 6.06 -31.68 -2.81
C ASP A 422 4.88 -31.55 -1.82
N MET A 423 5.11 -31.06 -0.59
CA MET A 423 4.05 -30.73 0.36
C MET A 423 3.19 -29.53 -0.11
N PHE A 424 3.79 -28.53 -0.78
CA PHE A 424 3.00 -27.45 -1.39
C PHE A 424 2.06 -27.99 -2.47
N LEU A 425 2.51 -28.90 -3.32
CA LEU A 425 1.62 -29.55 -4.31
C LEU A 425 0.43 -30.25 -3.64
N ARG A 426 0.62 -30.81 -2.44
CA ARG A 426 -0.44 -31.47 -1.68
C ARG A 426 -1.39 -30.47 -1.03
N LEU A 427 -0.89 -29.28 -0.64
CA LEU A 427 -1.69 -28.20 -0.04
C LEU A 427 -2.52 -27.42 -1.05
N GLN A 428 -2.15 -27.45 -2.33
CA GLN A 428 -2.87 -26.71 -3.35
C GLN A 428 -4.29 -27.24 -3.53
N ASN A 429 -5.25 -26.33 -3.49
CA ASN A 429 -6.65 -26.62 -3.76
C ASN A 429 -6.90 -26.95 -5.25
N LYS A 430 -8.03 -27.57 -5.54
CA LYS A 430 -8.44 -27.94 -6.92
C LYS A 430 -8.63 -26.73 -7.84
N ASP A 431 -8.87 -25.55 -7.31
CA ASP A 431 -9.02 -24.30 -8.05
C ASP A 431 -7.68 -23.56 -8.29
N GLY A 432 -6.58 -24.06 -7.72
CA GLY A 432 -5.26 -23.45 -7.81
C GLY A 432 -4.87 -22.57 -6.63
N SER A 433 -5.79 -22.26 -5.72
CA SER A 433 -5.51 -21.51 -4.51
C SER A 433 -4.75 -22.32 -3.46
N PHE A 434 -4.23 -21.62 -2.45
CA PHE A 434 -3.63 -22.21 -1.27
C PHE A 434 -4.37 -21.76 -0.01
N PRO A 435 -4.50 -22.64 1.02
CA PRO A 435 -5.02 -22.23 2.31
C PRO A 435 -4.03 -21.26 2.97
N ARG A 436 -4.55 -20.27 3.68
CA ARG A 436 -3.73 -19.27 4.37
C ARG A 436 -2.97 -19.86 5.56
N LYS A 437 -3.67 -20.69 6.38
CA LYS A 437 -3.09 -21.36 7.56
C LYS A 437 -3.49 -22.83 7.63
N PHE A 438 -2.55 -23.64 8.09
CA PHE A 438 -2.71 -25.09 8.22
C PHE A 438 -1.82 -25.63 9.35
N LYS A 439 -1.99 -26.92 9.70
CA LYS A 439 -1.18 -27.63 10.68
C LYS A 439 -0.32 -28.71 10.04
N ASP A 440 0.57 -29.33 10.82
CA ASP A 440 1.45 -30.43 10.40
C ASP A 440 0.71 -31.61 9.76
N ASP A 441 -0.48 -31.92 10.22
CA ASP A 441 -1.35 -32.99 9.68
C ASP A 441 -2.10 -32.55 8.40
N PHE A 442 -1.82 -31.38 7.85
CA PHE A 442 -2.49 -30.72 6.73
C PHE A 442 -3.94 -30.30 7.03
N SER A 443 -4.38 -30.34 8.27
CA SER A 443 -5.68 -29.77 8.63
C SER A 443 -5.68 -28.26 8.43
N ILE A 444 -6.75 -27.76 7.79
CA ILE A 444 -6.85 -26.34 7.42
C ILE A 444 -7.40 -25.53 8.59
N VAL A 445 -6.68 -24.50 9.00
CA VAL A 445 -7.06 -23.55 10.05
C VAL A 445 -7.74 -22.32 9.45
N ASP A 446 -7.24 -21.83 8.31
CA ASP A 446 -7.80 -20.68 7.61
C ASP A 446 -7.79 -20.97 6.10
N LYS A 447 -8.99 -20.98 5.52
CA LYS A 447 -9.21 -21.28 4.10
C LYS A 447 -9.03 -20.07 3.18
N SER A 448 -8.92 -18.86 3.74
CA SER A 448 -8.85 -17.66 2.90
C SER A 448 -7.65 -17.71 1.96
N GLY A 449 -7.89 -17.45 0.68
CA GLY A 449 -6.88 -17.55 -0.38
C GLY A 449 -5.92 -16.35 -0.46
N GLY A 450 -5.98 -15.43 0.49
CA GLY A 450 -5.25 -14.16 0.43
C GLY A 450 -3.73 -14.30 0.33
N SER A 451 -3.14 -15.34 0.90
CA SER A 451 -1.70 -15.62 0.81
C SER A 451 -1.30 -16.49 -0.39
N THR A 452 -2.25 -16.88 -1.23
CA THR A 452 -2.04 -17.75 -2.41
C THR A 452 -0.88 -17.31 -3.32
N PRO A 453 -0.69 -16.01 -3.64
CA PRO A 453 0.40 -15.58 -4.52
C PRO A 453 1.79 -15.94 -4.01
N SER A 454 1.99 -16.02 -2.70
CA SER A 454 3.32 -16.24 -2.10
C SER A 454 3.95 -17.59 -2.46
N ALA A 455 3.14 -18.62 -2.71
CA ALA A 455 3.63 -19.96 -3.05
C ALA A 455 4.15 -20.08 -4.50
N THR A 456 3.75 -19.18 -5.39
CA THR A 456 4.05 -19.29 -6.83
C THR A 456 5.53 -19.13 -7.12
N LEU A 457 6.19 -18.13 -6.53
CA LEU A 457 7.61 -17.86 -6.80
C LEU A 457 8.52 -19.02 -6.38
N PRO A 458 8.46 -19.58 -5.17
CA PRO A 458 9.27 -20.75 -4.82
C PRO A 458 8.94 -21.98 -5.67
N LEU A 459 7.72 -22.17 -6.17
CA LEU A 459 7.39 -23.23 -7.12
C LEU A 459 8.10 -23.02 -8.48
N VAL A 460 8.10 -21.81 -9.02
CA VAL A 460 8.84 -21.48 -10.26
C VAL A 460 10.34 -21.69 -10.07
N MET A 461 10.90 -21.22 -8.94
CA MET A 461 12.32 -21.42 -8.63
C MET A 461 12.65 -22.92 -8.42
N GLY A 462 11.78 -23.66 -7.76
CA GLY A 462 11.91 -25.10 -7.59
C GLY A 462 11.93 -25.85 -8.92
N TYR A 463 11.06 -25.45 -9.87
CA TYR A 463 11.12 -25.97 -11.25
C TYR A 463 12.47 -25.65 -11.90
N LYS A 464 12.95 -24.42 -11.82
CA LYS A 464 14.24 -24.04 -12.41
C LYS A 464 15.41 -24.81 -11.79
N TYR A 465 15.37 -25.07 -10.49
CA TYR A 465 16.43 -25.76 -9.76
C TYR A 465 16.39 -27.29 -10.00
N PHE A 466 15.25 -27.94 -9.73
CA PHE A 466 15.09 -29.41 -9.75
C PHE A 466 14.64 -29.95 -11.11
N LYS A 467 14.20 -29.11 -12.05
CA LYS A 467 13.64 -29.47 -13.36
C LYS A 467 12.36 -30.33 -13.28
N ASP A 468 11.65 -30.27 -12.15
CA ASP A 468 10.40 -30.99 -11.95
C ASP A 468 9.21 -30.16 -12.47
N LYS A 469 8.60 -30.61 -13.57
CA LYS A 469 7.51 -29.90 -14.25
C LYS A 469 6.24 -29.79 -13.40
N ARG A 470 6.07 -30.59 -12.34
CA ARG A 470 4.91 -30.51 -11.45
C ARG A 470 4.86 -29.15 -10.74
N TYR A 471 6.01 -28.61 -10.35
CA TYR A 471 6.09 -27.29 -9.70
C TYR A 471 5.67 -26.16 -10.65
N LEU A 472 6.11 -26.22 -11.92
CA LEU A 472 5.70 -25.23 -12.93
C LEU A 472 4.19 -25.33 -13.22
N ALA A 473 3.63 -26.53 -13.30
CA ALA A 473 2.19 -26.73 -13.50
C ALA A 473 1.37 -26.18 -12.32
N SER A 474 1.82 -26.40 -11.09
CA SER A 474 1.20 -25.86 -9.88
C SER A 474 1.25 -24.31 -9.88
N ALA A 475 2.41 -23.71 -10.18
CA ALA A 475 2.56 -22.27 -10.28
C ALA A 475 1.62 -21.66 -11.34
N LYS A 476 1.51 -22.30 -12.51
CA LYS A 476 0.59 -21.89 -13.57
C LYS A 476 -0.85 -21.93 -13.11
N HIS A 477 -1.25 -23.01 -12.47
CA HIS A 477 -2.62 -23.18 -11.92
C HIS A 477 -2.96 -22.10 -10.87
N THR A 478 -1.98 -21.69 -10.05
CA THR A 478 -2.16 -20.58 -9.11
C THR A 478 -2.40 -19.26 -9.83
N VAL A 479 -1.62 -18.94 -10.88
CA VAL A 479 -1.81 -17.68 -11.62
C VAL A 479 -3.15 -17.68 -12.38
N GLU A 480 -3.58 -18.84 -12.91
CA GLU A 480 -4.92 -18.97 -13.52
C GLU A 480 -6.05 -18.72 -12.50
N TYR A 481 -5.88 -19.17 -11.25
CA TYR A 481 -6.79 -18.84 -10.16
C TYR A 481 -6.82 -17.34 -9.87
N LEU A 482 -5.65 -16.70 -9.75
CA LEU A 482 -5.56 -15.26 -9.47
C LEU A 482 -6.20 -14.43 -10.59
N GLU A 483 -5.97 -14.81 -11.85
CA GLU A 483 -6.59 -14.16 -13.01
C GLU A 483 -8.11 -14.26 -12.93
N LYS A 484 -8.64 -15.47 -12.76
CA LYS A 484 -10.09 -15.73 -12.79
C LYS A 484 -10.83 -15.12 -11.60
N GLU A 485 -10.27 -15.24 -10.40
CA GLU A 485 -11.00 -14.92 -9.16
C GLU A 485 -10.75 -13.50 -8.63
N LEU A 486 -9.67 -12.86 -9.06
CA LEU A 486 -9.27 -11.54 -8.57
C LEU A 486 -9.07 -10.52 -9.68
N ILE A 487 -8.14 -10.76 -10.62
CA ILE A 487 -7.73 -9.77 -11.61
C ILE A 487 -8.89 -9.43 -12.57
N SER A 488 -9.50 -10.45 -13.16
CA SER A 488 -10.63 -10.25 -14.11
C SER A 488 -11.87 -9.65 -13.45
N LYS A 489 -11.97 -9.68 -12.13
CA LYS A 489 -13.07 -9.08 -11.37
C LYS A 489 -12.71 -7.71 -10.81
N SER A 490 -11.49 -7.22 -11.09
CA SER A 490 -10.94 -6.00 -10.49
C SER A 490 -11.06 -6.01 -8.96
N ASP A 491 -10.86 -7.18 -8.36
CA ASP A 491 -10.89 -7.34 -6.91
C ASP A 491 -9.49 -7.19 -6.31
N TYR A 492 -9.39 -6.93 -5.02
CA TYR A 492 -8.11 -6.72 -4.39
C TYR A 492 -7.55 -7.99 -3.73
N PHE A 493 -6.24 -8.04 -3.60
CA PHE A 493 -5.53 -9.11 -2.93
C PHE A 493 -5.48 -8.88 -1.43
N SER A 494 -5.81 -9.90 -0.66
CA SER A 494 -5.61 -9.93 0.79
C SER A 494 -4.60 -11.00 1.12
N SER A 495 -3.50 -10.65 1.79
CA SER A 495 -2.49 -11.63 2.20
C SER A 495 -2.15 -11.57 3.66
N THR A 496 -2.64 -10.59 4.38
CA THR A 496 -2.24 -10.41 5.76
C THR A 496 -2.71 -11.57 6.62
N LEU A 497 -1.89 -11.90 7.60
CA LEU A 497 -2.20 -12.96 8.55
C LEU A 497 -3.31 -12.55 9.52
N ASP A 498 -3.59 -11.29 9.62
CA ASP A 498 -4.31 -10.66 10.73
C ASP A 498 -5.38 -9.65 10.31
N ALA A 499 -5.50 -9.31 9.01
CA ALA A 499 -6.60 -8.51 8.50
C ALA A 499 -7.03 -8.98 7.11
N ASN A 500 -8.32 -8.97 6.87
CA ASN A 500 -8.91 -9.30 5.58
C ASN A 500 -9.25 -7.97 4.86
N CYS A 501 -8.22 -7.29 4.37
CA CYS A 501 -8.33 -6.00 3.70
C CYS A 501 -7.40 -5.97 2.48
N GLU A 502 -7.52 -4.94 1.66
CA GLU A 502 -6.56 -4.69 0.60
C GLU A 502 -5.13 -4.68 1.15
N ASP A 503 -4.24 -5.36 0.46
CA ASP A 503 -2.86 -5.51 0.88
C ASP A 503 -1.90 -5.36 -0.30
N LYS A 504 -1.14 -4.27 -0.29
CA LYS A 504 -0.09 -4.00 -1.30
C LYS A 504 0.96 -5.10 -1.38
N GLU A 505 1.24 -5.78 -0.27
CA GLU A 505 2.20 -6.88 -0.24
C GLU A 505 1.69 -8.09 -1.01
N ALA A 506 0.40 -8.41 -0.90
CA ALA A 506 -0.23 -9.46 -1.67
C ALA A 506 -0.19 -9.14 -3.17
N SER A 507 -0.47 -7.91 -3.55
CA SER A 507 -0.39 -7.43 -4.93
C SER A 507 1.04 -7.53 -5.48
N LEU A 508 2.05 -7.21 -4.66
CA LEU A 508 3.47 -7.37 -5.02
C LEU A 508 3.83 -8.84 -5.24
N TYR A 509 3.39 -9.76 -4.37
CA TYR A 509 3.60 -11.20 -4.57
C TYR A 509 2.93 -11.69 -5.86
N ALA A 510 1.71 -11.24 -6.14
CA ALA A 510 0.99 -11.62 -7.36
C ALA A 510 1.71 -11.12 -8.62
N SER A 511 2.15 -9.87 -8.64
CA SER A 511 2.88 -9.28 -9.77
C SER A 511 4.23 -9.99 -9.99
N THR A 512 4.97 -10.24 -8.90
CA THR A 512 6.25 -10.95 -8.95
C THR A 512 6.06 -12.39 -9.46
N ALA A 513 5.03 -13.08 -8.98
CA ALA A 513 4.70 -14.44 -9.39
C ALA A 513 4.36 -14.51 -10.88
N ALA A 514 3.52 -13.60 -11.37
CA ALA A 514 3.16 -13.52 -12.78
C ALA A 514 4.38 -13.25 -13.68
N TYR A 515 5.23 -12.31 -13.30
CA TYR A 515 6.47 -11.99 -14.01
C TYR A 515 7.41 -13.19 -14.12
N TYR A 516 7.74 -13.85 -13.01
CA TYR A 516 8.65 -14.99 -13.04
C TYR A 516 8.04 -16.24 -13.70
N LEU A 517 6.74 -16.41 -13.64
CA LEU A 517 6.07 -17.45 -14.40
C LEU A 517 6.17 -17.18 -15.91
N ALA A 518 5.94 -15.94 -16.36
CA ALA A 518 6.08 -15.54 -17.76
C ALA A 518 7.51 -15.81 -18.27
N LEU A 519 8.53 -15.47 -17.50
CA LEU A 519 9.93 -15.80 -17.80
C LEU A 519 10.16 -17.32 -17.89
N ALA A 520 9.61 -18.10 -16.95
CA ALA A 520 9.79 -19.56 -16.93
C ALA A 520 9.09 -20.26 -18.09
N LEU A 521 8.00 -19.71 -18.60
CA LEU A 521 7.26 -20.20 -19.76
C LEU A 521 7.86 -19.74 -21.10
N SER A 522 8.96 -18.96 -21.08
CA SER A 522 9.58 -18.37 -22.27
C SER A 522 8.61 -17.52 -23.10
N LEU A 523 7.65 -16.89 -22.45
CA LEU A 523 6.67 -15.99 -23.09
C LEU A 523 7.29 -14.65 -23.50
N ILE A 524 8.45 -14.33 -22.94
CA ILE A 524 9.28 -13.18 -23.30
C ILE A 524 10.59 -13.73 -23.86
N HIS A 525 10.91 -13.44 -25.10
CA HIS A 525 12.20 -13.74 -25.73
C HIS A 525 13.27 -12.79 -25.18
N ILE A 526 13.65 -12.95 -23.94
CA ILE A 526 14.80 -12.30 -23.33
C ILE A 526 15.89 -13.36 -23.26
N SER A 527 16.98 -13.13 -24.01
CA SER A 527 18.22 -13.85 -23.81
C SER A 527 18.80 -13.42 -22.46
N GLU A 528 18.46 -14.16 -21.43
CA GLU A 528 18.81 -13.86 -20.06
C GLU A 528 20.27 -14.14 -19.76
N PRO A 529 20.99 -13.23 -19.09
CA PRO A 529 22.09 -13.61 -18.26
C PRO A 529 21.53 -14.29 -17.00
N THR A 530 22.03 -15.45 -16.73
CA THR A 530 21.69 -16.46 -15.73
C THR A 530 21.70 -16.00 -14.27
N ARG A 531 21.02 -14.88 -13.92
CA ARG A 531 20.81 -14.47 -12.53
C ARG A 531 19.32 -14.41 -12.20
N LEU A 532 18.83 -15.48 -11.65
CA LEU A 532 17.76 -15.48 -10.66
C LEU A 532 18.37 -15.80 -9.34
#